data_87d55a5b71caed96b43622b8259a453b
#
_entry.id   87d55a5b71caed96b43622b8259a453b
#
_cell.length_a   1.000
_cell.length_b   1.000
_cell.length_c   1.000
_cell.angle_alpha   90.00
_cell.angle_beta   90.00
_cell.angle_gamma   90.00
#
_symmetry.space_group_name_H-M   'P 1'
#
loop_
_entity.id
_entity.type
_entity.pdbx_description
1 polymer ?
#
loop_
_entity_poly.entity_id
_entity_poly.type
_entity_poly.pdbx_seq_one_letter_code
_entity_poly.pdbx_strand_id
1 'polypeptide(L)'
;MKRRVVLSLRAEQHVAAIYDYIFEQSGELRADTVVGRLLDACHGLDTFPLRGTQRDDIREGLRVMGVRRQATIAFMVEAERVVIHGILGRGQDVNRLFEDAGE
;
A
#
# COMPACT_ATOMS: atom_id res chain seq x y z
N MET A 1 -4.83 15.47 -14.66
CA MET A 1 -4.08 14.48 -15.44
C MET A 1 -3.77 13.27 -14.57
N LYS A 2 -4.02 12.06 -15.09
CA LYS A 2 -3.78 10.84 -14.32
C LYS A 2 -2.29 10.51 -14.24
N ARG A 3 -1.87 10.10 -13.07
CA ARG A 3 -0.53 9.54 -12.89
C ARG A 3 -0.60 8.03 -12.93
N ARG A 4 0.44 7.41 -13.42
CA ARG A 4 0.54 5.95 -13.42
C ARG A 4 0.81 5.46 -11.99
N VAL A 5 0.08 4.43 -11.56
CA VAL A 5 0.31 3.82 -10.25
C VAL A 5 1.16 2.58 -10.44
N VAL A 6 2.27 2.50 -9.72
CA VAL A 6 3.16 1.34 -9.77
C VAL A 6 3.44 0.85 -8.35
N LEU A 7 3.54 -0.46 -8.19
CA LEU A 7 3.91 -1.07 -6.92
C LEU A 7 5.40 -1.41 -6.93
N SER A 8 6.08 -1.05 -5.84
CA SER A 8 7.45 -1.50 -5.65
C SER A 8 7.47 -3.01 -5.47
N LEU A 9 8.63 -3.63 -5.63
CA LEU A 9 8.77 -5.07 -5.38
C LEU A 9 8.31 -5.42 -3.96
N ARG A 10 8.68 -4.61 -2.99
CA ARG A 10 8.26 -4.84 -1.60
C ARG A 10 6.74 -4.79 -1.46
N ALA A 11 6.09 -3.82 -2.11
CA ALA A 11 4.63 -3.73 -2.06
C ALA A 11 3.97 -4.95 -2.70
N GLU A 12 4.53 -5.45 -3.80
CA GLU A 12 4.04 -6.67 -4.43
C GLU A 12 4.18 -7.88 -3.49
N GLN A 13 5.28 -7.96 -2.78
CA GLN A 13 5.49 -9.02 -1.79
C GLN A 13 4.49 -8.91 -0.63
N HIS A 14 4.17 -7.68 -0.22
CA HIS A 14 3.15 -7.46 0.82
C HIS A 14 1.77 -7.95 0.35
N VAL A 15 1.41 -7.66 -0.88
CA VAL A 15 0.13 -8.12 -1.45
C VAL A 15 0.06 -9.64 -1.44
N ALA A 16 1.13 -10.30 -1.89
CA ALA A 16 1.18 -11.76 -1.92
C ALA A 16 1.04 -12.35 -0.50
N ALA A 17 1.74 -11.77 0.46
CA ALA A 17 1.67 -12.24 1.84
C ALA A 17 0.28 -12.05 2.44
N ILE A 18 -0.37 -10.92 2.16
CA ILE A 18 -1.73 -10.67 2.64
C ILE A 18 -2.69 -11.68 2.01
N TYR A 19 -2.56 -11.92 0.71
CA TYR A 19 -3.40 -12.87 0.00
C TYR A 19 -3.27 -14.26 0.62
N ASP A 20 -2.05 -14.74 0.79
CA ASP A 20 -1.78 -16.07 1.34
C ASP A 20 -2.35 -16.22 2.74
N TYR A 21 -2.17 -15.20 3.57
CA TYR A 21 -2.70 -15.22 4.93
C TYR A 21 -4.22 -15.36 4.95
N ILE A 22 -4.91 -14.53 4.14
CA ILE A 22 -6.37 -14.56 4.11
C ILE A 22 -6.87 -15.85 3.48
N PHE A 23 -6.18 -16.33 2.44
CA PHE A 23 -6.51 -17.60 1.80
C PHE A 23 -6.52 -18.74 2.83
N GLU A 24 -5.48 -18.81 3.64
CA GLU A 24 -5.37 -19.86 4.66
C GLU A 24 -6.43 -19.73 5.76
N GLN A 25 -6.77 -18.49 6.12
CA GLN A 25 -7.74 -18.26 7.20
C GLN A 25 -9.19 -18.36 6.73
N SER A 26 -9.49 -17.96 5.52
CA SER A 26 -10.87 -17.72 5.09
C SER A 26 -11.17 -18.17 3.66
N GLY A 27 -10.19 -18.70 2.95
CA GLY A 27 -10.39 -19.24 1.60
C GLY A 27 -10.21 -18.23 0.48
N GLU A 28 -10.32 -18.74 -0.75
CA GLU A 28 -10.00 -17.99 -1.97
C GLU A 28 -10.92 -16.79 -2.19
N LEU A 29 -12.22 -16.98 -2.00
CA LEU A 29 -13.17 -15.91 -2.26
C LEU A 29 -12.90 -14.68 -1.38
N ARG A 30 -12.64 -14.92 -0.11
CA ARG A 30 -12.34 -13.83 0.81
C ARG A 30 -11.01 -13.16 0.46
N ALA A 31 -10.00 -13.95 0.10
CA ALA A 31 -8.70 -13.41 -0.29
C ALA A 31 -8.83 -12.54 -1.54
N ASP A 32 -9.57 -13.00 -2.55
CA ASP A 32 -9.81 -12.22 -3.76
C ASP A 32 -10.52 -10.91 -3.45
N THR A 33 -11.52 -10.95 -2.59
CA THR A 33 -12.31 -9.76 -2.24
C THR A 33 -11.45 -8.72 -1.53
N VAL A 34 -10.70 -9.14 -0.51
CA VAL A 34 -9.90 -8.21 0.29
C VAL A 34 -8.77 -7.62 -0.54
N VAL A 35 -8.02 -8.46 -1.23
CA VAL A 35 -6.90 -8.00 -2.05
C VAL A 35 -7.40 -7.13 -3.20
N GLY A 36 -8.53 -7.50 -3.81
CA GLY A 36 -9.14 -6.67 -4.86
C GLY A 36 -9.43 -5.26 -4.36
N ARG A 37 -9.96 -5.12 -3.16
CA ARG A 37 -10.22 -3.80 -2.56
C ARG A 37 -8.94 -3.00 -2.34
N LEU A 38 -7.88 -3.67 -1.88
CA LEU A 38 -6.60 -3.02 -1.65
C LEU A 38 -6.01 -2.51 -2.96
N LEU A 39 -6.06 -3.32 -4.00
CA LEU A 39 -5.54 -2.92 -5.31
C LEU A 39 -6.39 -1.80 -5.93
N ASP A 40 -7.70 -1.85 -5.77
CA ASP A 40 -8.58 -0.78 -6.25
C ASP A 40 -8.25 0.55 -5.55
N ALA A 41 -7.99 0.50 -4.25
CA ALA A 41 -7.61 1.69 -3.50
C ALA A 41 -6.28 2.26 -4.01
N CYS A 42 -5.32 1.39 -4.32
CA CYS A 42 -4.05 1.81 -4.91
C CYS A 42 -4.28 2.48 -6.27
N HIS A 43 -5.06 1.85 -7.14
CA HIS A 43 -5.30 2.37 -8.48
C HIS A 43 -6.05 3.69 -8.47
N GLY A 44 -6.90 3.92 -7.46
CA GLY A 44 -7.63 5.19 -7.32
C GLY A 44 -6.72 6.38 -7.09
N LEU A 45 -5.47 6.14 -6.69
CA LEU A 45 -4.49 7.22 -6.53
C LEU A 45 -4.01 7.80 -7.86
N ASP A 46 -4.35 7.19 -8.97
CA ASP A 46 -4.04 7.72 -10.29
C ASP A 46 -4.74 9.09 -10.53
N THR A 47 -5.94 9.24 -9.97
CA THR A 47 -6.75 10.45 -10.15
C THR A 47 -6.66 11.38 -8.94
N PHE A 48 -6.66 10.82 -7.73
CA PHE A 48 -6.64 11.61 -6.49
C PHE A 48 -5.45 11.21 -5.63
N PRO A 49 -4.22 11.61 -6.01
CA PRO A 49 -3.02 11.12 -5.30
C PRO A 49 -2.74 11.82 -3.97
N LEU A 50 -3.30 13.01 -3.74
CA LEU A 50 -3.02 13.75 -2.50
C LEU A 50 -4.03 13.38 -1.41
N ARG A 51 -4.09 12.09 -1.10
CA ARG A 51 -4.99 11.54 -0.09
C ARG A 51 -4.18 11.04 1.11
N GLY A 52 -4.90 10.74 2.18
CA GLY A 52 -4.28 10.21 3.38
C GLY A 52 -3.54 11.27 4.16
N THR A 53 -2.58 10.85 4.95
CA THR A 53 -1.82 11.70 5.85
C THR A 53 -0.35 11.74 5.43
N GLN A 54 0.24 12.95 5.42
CA GLN A 54 1.67 13.07 5.18
C GLN A 54 2.46 12.57 6.39
N ARG A 55 3.51 11.83 6.11
CA ARG A 55 4.37 11.28 7.15
C ARG A 55 5.84 11.59 6.82
N ASP A 56 6.13 12.89 6.69
CA ASP A 56 7.50 13.35 6.43
C ASP A 56 8.46 12.98 7.57
N ASP A 57 7.91 12.73 8.75
CA ASP A 57 8.69 12.27 9.89
C ASP A 57 9.33 10.89 9.65
N ILE A 58 8.71 10.06 8.80
CA ILE A 58 9.22 8.74 8.44
C ILE A 58 10.13 8.87 7.23
N ARG A 59 9.64 9.53 6.21
CA ARG A 59 10.40 9.80 4.99
C ARG A 59 9.76 10.96 4.26
N GLU A 60 10.57 11.92 3.80
CA GLU A 60 10.06 13.07 3.10
C GLU A 60 9.22 12.66 1.89
N GLY A 61 8.03 13.21 1.81
CA GLY A 61 7.11 12.93 0.72
C GLY A 61 6.22 11.71 0.92
N LEU A 62 6.44 10.95 1.99
CA LEU A 62 5.63 9.76 2.25
C LEU A 62 4.21 10.14 2.67
N ARG A 63 3.25 9.43 2.11
CA ARG A 63 1.85 9.53 2.52
C ARG A 63 1.35 8.14 2.91
N VAL A 64 0.42 8.10 3.84
CA VAL A 64 -0.21 6.83 4.27
C VAL A 64 -1.71 6.98 4.23
N MET A 65 -2.39 5.94 3.79
CA MET A 65 -3.85 5.93 3.66
C MET A 65 -4.38 4.58 4.15
N GLY A 66 -5.33 4.64 5.09
CA GLY A 66 -5.99 3.44 5.58
C GLY A 66 -7.06 2.95 4.62
N VAL A 67 -7.24 1.64 4.54
CA VAL A 67 -8.27 1.01 3.73
C VAL A 67 -9.11 0.11 4.63
N ARG A 68 -10.32 0.56 4.95
CA ARG A 68 -11.33 -0.23 5.69
C ARG A 68 -10.79 -0.89 6.95
N ARG A 69 -9.83 -0.30 7.62
CA ARG A 69 -9.19 -0.87 8.81
C ARG A 69 -8.50 -2.22 8.56
N GLN A 70 -8.36 -2.59 7.29
CA GLN A 70 -7.71 -3.85 6.93
C GLN A 70 -6.22 -3.67 6.67
N ALA A 71 -5.86 -2.52 6.10
CA ALA A 71 -4.48 -2.27 5.72
C ALA A 71 -4.21 -0.78 5.62
N THR A 72 -2.93 -0.44 5.59
CA THR A 72 -2.45 0.92 5.36
C THR A 72 -1.58 0.89 4.10
N ILE A 73 -1.89 1.77 3.16
CA ILE A 73 -1.10 1.92 1.95
C ILE A 73 -0.11 3.05 2.17
N ALA A 74 1.17 2.76 1.98
CA ALA A 74 2.24 3.76 2.07
C ALA A 74 2.72 4.07 0.65
N PHE A 75 2.67 5.34 0.27
CA PHE A 75 2.96 5.71 -1.12
C PHE A 75 3.61 7.09 -1.20
N MET A 76 4.24 7.33 -2.35
CA MET A 76 4.83 8.64 -2.64
C MET A 76 4.35 9.09 -4.01
N VAL A 77 4.07 10.40 -4.13
CA VAL A 77 3.55 10.99 -5.37
C VAL A 77 4.71 11.66 -6.11
N GLU A 78 4.96 11.19 -7.31
CA GLU A 78 5.97 11.76 -8.20
C GLU A 78 5.28 12.49 -9.35
N ALA A 79 6.06 13.17 -10.19
CA ALA A 79 5.49 14.00 -11.26
C ALA A 79 4.55 13.21 -12.18
N GLU A 80 4.93 12.01 -12.56
CA GLU A 80 4.18 11.23 -13.56
C GLU A 80 3.64 9.90 -13.02
N ARG A 81 3.97 9.57 -11.79
CA ARG A 81 3.52 8.29 -11.22
C ARG A 81 3.34 8.39 -9.71
N VAL A 82 2.57 7.44 -9.19
CA VAL A 82 2.45 7.22 -7.75
C VAL A 82 3.11 5.87 -7.47
N VAL A 83 4.07 5.85 -6.57
CA VAL A 83 4.76 4.62 -6.21
C VAL A 83 4.22 4.11 -4.89
N ILE A 84 3.68 2.91 -4.91
CA ILE A 84 3.23 2.23 -3.69
C ILE A 84 4.44 1.53 -3.10
N HIS A 85 4.88 1.99 -1.94
CA HIS A 85 6.07 1.44 -1.27
C HIS A 85 5.75 0.30 -0.33
N GLY A 86 4.53 0.22 0.15
CA GLY A 86 4.15 -0.86 1.02
C GLY A 86 2.64 -0.92 1.22
N ILE A 87 2.15 -2.12 1.56
CA ILE A 87 0.77 -2.35 1.94
C ILE A 87 0.85 -3.14 3.23
N LEU A 88 0.56 -2.46 4.34
CA LEU A 88 0.80 -3.00 5.68
C LEU A 88 -0.51 -3.46 6.30
N GLY A 89 -0.53 -4.69 6.76
CA GLY A 89 -1.68 -5.24 7.47
C GLY A 89 -1.74 -4.72 8.90
N ARG A 90 -2.77 -5.17 9.61
CA ARG A 90 -2.95 -4.78 11.01
C ARG A 90 -1.78 -5.28 11.85
N GLY A 91 -1.32 -4.43 12.73
CA GLY A 91 -0.22 -4.76 13.61
C GLY A 91 1.16 -4.52 13.02
N GLN A 92 1.23 -4.18 11.75
CA GLN A 92 2.50 -3.85 11.12
C GLN A 92 2.74 -2.34 11.24
N ASP A 93 4.00 -1.98 11.47
CA ASP A 93 4.37 -0.60 11.74
C ASP A 93 4.96 0.07 10.50
N VAL A 94 4.30 1.11 10.00
CA VAL A 94 4.78 1.86 8.85
C VAL A 94 6.16 2.49 9.11
N ASN A 95 6.47 2.80 10.35
CA ASN A 95 7.78 3.35 10.71
C ASN A 95 8.93 2.41 10.34
N ARG A 96 8.64 1.12 10.25
CA ARG A 96 9.66 0.12 9.94
C ARG A 96 9.81 -0.16 8.45
N LEU A 97 8.95 0.44 7.64
CA LEU A 97 8.91 0.15 6.21
C LEU A 97 10.24 0.40 5.51
N PHE A 98 10.96 1.44 5.93
CA PHE A 98 12.21 1.85 5.30
C PHE A 98 13.47 1.46 6.10
N GLU A 99 13.33 0.72 7.18
CA GLU A 99 14.49 0.39 8.02
C GLU A 99 15.56 -0.38 7.26
N ASP A 100 15.15 -1.27 6.38
CA ASP A 100 16.09 -2.08 5.62
C ASP A 100 16.48 -1.46 4.27
N ALA A 101 15.83 -0.38 3.90
CA ALA A 101 16.00 0.21 2.58
C ALA A 101 17.33 0.93 2.40
N GLY A 102 17.98 1.27 3.49
CA GLY A 102 19.26 1.97 3.46
C GLY A 102 20.48 1.07 3.33
N GLU A 103 20.26 -0.21 3.31
CA GLU A 103 21.35 -1.19 3.27
C GLU A 103 21.92 -1.43 1.90
#